data_b575d8b024c1375e8f19e3c99ba63eaa
#
_entry.id   b575d8b024c1375e8f19e3c99ba63eaa
#
_cell.length_a   1.000
_cell.length_b   1.000
_cell.length_c   1.000
_cell.angle_alpha   90.00
_cell.angle_beta   90.00
_cell.angle_gamma   90.00
#
_symmetry.space_group_name_H-M   'P 1'
#
loop_
_entity.id
_entity.type
_entity.pdbx_description
1 polymer ?
#
loop_
_entity_poly.entity_id
_entity_poly.type
_entity_poly.pdbx_seq_one_letter_code
_entity_poly.pdbx_strand_id
1 'polypeptide(L)'
;MRTKSFRPLAALVAAVVSLFGGAAQAQEEEKVLNIYNWSDYIGEDVIARFEKETGIKVRYDLFDNNEIVHAKLVAGKTGYDIVVPSSNWAKLQIDGGLLQKLDKSKLPNLRNVDPAIQAQLAKMDPGNQFLVNWMWGFTTVGINVDKVRAALGGPLPDNVWDLVFKPEFISKLRSCGVSFLDSSSEIVPAVLHYLGRPAYSKNPGDYAAAASTLKSIRPFVTLFSSSGYINDMANGSICLAVGWSGDINIARQRAIDGKTGQNIQALIPKNGGLLFFDTMVIPADAQRPGNAHKFINFLLRPEIAAANTNKVFYPNPVPESRKHIRPDVANNPTVFLAPAELARMVAPDSLNNDMRRLMTRTFTSFKTGL
;
A
#
# COMPACT_ATOMS: atom_id res chain seq x y z
N MET A 1 18.00 -100.23 24.71
CA MET A 1 18.29 -98.81 24.92
C MET A 1 17.47 -98.02 23.91
N ARG A 2 16.49 -97.27 24.42
CA ARG A 2 15.48 -96.54 23.56
C ARG A 2 15.90 -95.13 23.45
N THR A 3 16.24 -94.64 22.24
CA THR A 3 16.47 -93.22 21.93
C THR A 3 15.15 -92.54 21.54
N LYS A 4 14.71 -91.58 22.31
CA LYS A 4 13.56 -90.71 22.03
C LYS A 4 14.01 -89.55 21.17
N SER A 5 13.41 -89.48 19.95
CA SER A 5 13.58 -88.26 19.07
C SER A 5 12.64 -87.16 19.50
N PHE A 6 13.19 -85.98 19.75
CA PHE A 6 12.44 -84.71 19.93
C PHE A 6 12.23 -84.10 18.54
N ARG A 7 10.99 -83.80 18.17
CA ARG A 7 10.62 -82.95 17.06
C ARG A 7 10.43 -81.51 17.59
N PRO A 8 11.02 -80.48 16.99
CA PRO A 8 10.69 -79.12 17.32
C PRO A 8 9.43 -78.64 16.58
N LEU A 9 8.49 -78.09 17.32
CA LEU A 9 7.29 -77.45 16.84
C LEU A 9 7.69 -76.07 16.32
N ALA A 10 7.59 -75.80 15.01
CA ALA A 10 7.78 -74.46 14.45
C ALA A 10 6.49 -73.66 14.62
N ALA A 11 6.53 -72.68 15.53
CA ALA A 11 5.47 -71.68 15.69
C ALA A 11 5.59 -70.60 14.62
N LEU A 12 4.63 -70.57 13.72
CA LEU A 12 4.48 -69.52 12.70
C LEU A 12 3.88 -68.25 13.37
N VAL A 13 4.69 -67.21 13.64
CA VAL A 13 4.22 -65.91 14.09
C VAL A 13 3.91 -65.10 12.85
N ALA A 14 2.62 -64.99 12.49
CA ALA A 14 2.15 -64.08 11.46
C ALA A 14 2.16 -62.63 12.02
N ALA A 15 3.17 -61.83 11.63
CA ALA A 15 3.20 -60.40 11.91
C ALA A 15 2.20 -59.69 11.00
N VAL A 16 1.04 -59.32 11.51
CA VAL A 16 0.11 -58.38 10.85
C VAL A 16 0.70 -57.00 10.98
N VAL A 17 1.39 -56.55 9.91
CA VAL A 17 1.79 -55.15 9.76
C VAL A 17 0.56 -54.36 9.39
N SER A 18 -0.12 -53.78 10.38
CA SER A 18 -1.17 -52.80 10.17
C SER A 18 -0.55 -51.50 9.60
N LEU A 19 -0.61 -51.36 8.29
CA LEU A 19 -0.35 -50.08 7.61
C LEU A 19 -1.42 -49.05 8.03
N PHE A 20 -1.25 -48.40 9.14
CA PHE A 20 -1.91 -47.14 9.42
C PHE A 20 -1.31 -46.10 8.48
N GLY A 21 -1.83 -46.03 7.26
CA GLY A 21 -1.72 -44.84 6.43
C GLY A 21 -2.48 -43.70 7.11
N GLY A 22 -1.82 -43.03 8.01
CA GLY A 22 -2.34 -41.80 8.55
C GLY A 22 -2.41 -40.79 7.38
N ALA A 23 -3.59 -40.68 6.77
CA ALA A 23 -3.89 -39.44 6.02
C ALA A 23 -3.65 -38.29 7.01
N ALA A 24 -2.59 -37.53 6.80
CA ALA A 24 -2.39 -36.27 7.52
C ALA A 24 -3.63 -35.43 7.21
N GLN A 25 -4.62 -35.47 8.09
CA GLN A 25 -5.74 -34.55 8.06
C GLN A 25 -5.10 -33.17 8.19
N ALA A 26 -5.10 -32.40 7.12
CA ALA A 26 -4.71 -31.00 7.16
C ALA A 26 -5.56 -30.38 8.27
N GLN A 27 -4.91 -30.00 9.38
CA GLN A 27 -5.59 -29.40 10.50
C GLN A 27 -6.31 -28.16 9.97
N GLU A 28 -7.64 -28.11 10.11
CA GLU A 28 -8.43 -26.97 9.63
C GLU A 28 -7.93 -25.70 10.35
N GLU A 29 -7.56 -24.70 9.57
CA GLU A 29 -7.08 -23.44 10.16
C GLU A 29 -8.15 -22.82 11.06
N GLU A 30 -7.74 -22.22 12.17
CA GLU A 30 -8.63 -21.43 13.03
C GLU A 30 -9.37 -20.40 12.19
N LYS A 31 -10.68 -20.25 12.41
CA LYS A 31 -11.53 -19.31 11.66
C LYS A 31 -11.31 -17.85 12.08
N VAL A 32 -10.06 -17.40 12.00
CA VAL A 32 -9.60 -16.04 12.23
C VAL A 32 -8.65 -15.64 11.12
N LEU A 33 -8.60 -14.36 10.81
CA LEU A 33 -7.68 -13.74 9.85
C LEU A 33 -7.20 -12.42 10.41
N ASN A 34 -5.89 -12.29 10.61
CA ASN A 34 -5.27 -11.07 11.10
C ASN A 34 -4.66 -10.30 9.93
N ILE A 35 -5.13 -9.07 9.71
CA ILE A 35 -4.73 -8.21 8.60
C ILE A 35 -4.06 -6.95 9.16
N TYR A 36 -2.95 -6.52 8.55
CA TYR A 36 -2.29 -5.26 8.83
C TYR A 36 -2.25 -4.43 7.56
N ASN A 37 -3.03 -3.35 7.54
CA ASN A 37 -3.25 -2.53 6.37
C ASN A 37 -3.19 -1.03 6.72
N TRP A 38 -3.21 -0.19 5.69
CA TRP A 38 -3.27 1.26 5.82
C TRP A 38 -4.58 1.71 6.47
N SER A 39 -4.56 2.87 7.11
CA SER A 39 -5.78 3.53 7.57
C SER A 39 -6.65 3.95 6.39
N ASP A 40 -7.97 3.97 6.60
CA ASP A 40 -8.95 4.41 5.60
C ASP A 40 -8.87 3.70 4.23
N TYR A 41 -8.52 2.41 4.19
CA TYR A 41 -8.13 1.73 2.94
C TYR A 41 -8.95 0.47 2.62
N ILE A 42 -10.18 0.36 3.15
CA ILE A 42 -11.10 -0.74 2.86
C ILE A 42 -12.56 -0.25 2.87
N GLY A 43 -13.42 -0.89 2.07
CA GLY A 43 -14.86 -0.62 2.05
C GLY A 43 -15.54 -1.01 3.37
N GLU A 44 -16.52 -0.23 3.81
CA GLU A 44 -17.16 -0.40 5.11
C GLU A 44 -17.77 -1.80 5.35
N ASP A 45 -18.40 -2.36 4.32
CA ASP A 45 -19.09 -3.64 4.38
C ASP A 45 -18.27 -4.84 3.91
N VAL A 46 -17.05 -4.60 3.37
CA VAL A 46 -16.23 -5.65 2.74
C VAL A 46 -15.82 -6.73 3.74
N ILE A 47 -15.37 -6.33 4.93
CA ILE A 47 -15.02 -7.27 6.00
C ILE A 47 -16.26 -8.07 6.43
N ALA A 48 -17.37 -7.39 6.69
CA ALA A 48 -18.61 -8.04 7.14
C ALA A 48 -19.14 -9.04 6.11
N ARG A 49 -19.03 -8.73 4.82
CA ARG A 49 -19.39 -9.65 3.72
C ARG A 49 -18.50 -10.88 3.69
N PHE A 50 -17.18 -10.71 3.83
CA PHE A 50 -16.25 -11.83 3.91
C PHE A 50 -16.54 -12.73 5.12
N GLU A 51 -16.71 -12.15 6.30
CA GLU A 51 -17.04 -12.89 7.53
C GLU A 51 -18.35 -13.68 7.39
N LYS A 52 -19.38 -13.05 6.81
CA LYS A 52 -20.67 -13.68 6.58
C LYS A 52 -20.59 -14.88 5.63
N GLU A 53 -19.80 -14.75 4.56
CA GLU A 53 -19.65 -15.80 3.52
C GLU A 53 -18.79 -16.98 3.99
N THR A 54 -17.77 -16.70 4.82
CA THR A 54 -16.75 -17.71 5.15
C THR A 54 -16.81 -18.21 6.59
N GLY A 55 -17.45 -17.46 7.49
CA GLY A 55 -17.40 -17.69 8.93
C GLY A 55 -16.03 -17.35 9.57
N ILE A 56 -15.09 -16.78 8.80
CA ILE A 56 -13.77 -16.40 9.27
C ILE A 56 -13.84 -14.99 9.87
N LYS A 57 -13.46 -14.82 11.13
CA LYS A 57 -13.42 -13.51 11.81
C LYS A 57 -12.16 -12.74 11.45
N VAL A 58 -12.31 -11.48 11.04
CA VAL A 58 -11.22 -10.60 10.66
C VAL A 58 -10.82 -9.70 11.83
N ARG A 59 -9.53 -9.72 12.17
CA ARG A 59 -8.89 -8.70 13.02
C ARG A 59 -8.09 -7.80 12.10
N TYR A 60 -8.38 -6.49 12.17
CA TYR A 60 -7.87 -5.52 11.21
C TYR A 60 -7.14 -4.41 11.94
N ASP A 61 -5.80 -4.43 11.88
CA ASP A 61 -4.93 -3.44 12.47
C ASP A 61 -4.40 -2.48 11.41
N LEU A 62 -4.06 -1.26 11.82
CA LEU A 62 -3.70 -0.17 10.93
C LEU A 62 -2.24 0.26 11.09
N PHE A 63 -1.66 0.74 10.00
CA PHE A 63 -0.35 1.41 9.96
C PHE A 63 -0.39 2.64 9.04
N ASP A 64 0.62 3.51 9.16
CA ASP A 64 0.67 4.80 8.49
C ASP A 64 1.80 4.94 7.46
N ASN A 65 2.80 4.04 7.47
CA ASN A 65 3.90 4.08 6.52
C ASN A 65 4.56 2.70 6.35
N ASN A 66 5.24 2.52 5.22
CA ASN A 66 5.94 1.27 4.88
C ASN A 66 7.10 0.94 5.81
N GLU A 67 7.76 1.97 6.37
CA GLU A 67 8.89 1.82 7.28
C GLU A 67 8.48 1.03 8.54
N ILE A 68 7.30 1.32 9.10
CA ILE A 68 6.73 0.60 10.26
C ILE A 68 6.43 -0.86 9.90
N VAL A 69 5.78 -1.10 8.75
CA VAL A 69 5.47 -2.47 8.29
C VAL A 69 6.74 -3.29 8.10
N HIS A 70 7.74 -2.71 7.44
CA HIS A 70 9.01 -3.40 7.20
C HIS A 70 9.72 -3.74 8.51
N ALA A 71 9.81 -2.79 9.44
CA ALA A 71 10.43 -3.02 10.73
C ALA A 71 9.71 -4.14 11.52
N LYS A 72 8.37 -4.17 11.47
CA LYS A 72 7.57 -5.22 12.12
C LYS A 72 7.83 -6.59 11.51
N LEU A 73 7.89 -6.72 10.18
CA LEU A 73 8.20 -7.97 9.49
C LEU A 73 9.63 -8.46 9.78
N VAL A 74 10.60 -7.54 9.82
CA VAL A 74 12.00 -7.87 10.19
C VAL A 74 12.10 -8.38 11.63
N ALA A 75 11.32 -7.82 12.55
CA ALA A 75 11.28 -8.27 13.93
C ALA A 75 10.72 -9.70 14.08
N GLY A 76 9.89 -10.15 13.12
CA GLY A 76 9.26 -11.48 13.11
C GLY A 76 8.18 -11.63 14.17
N LYS A 77 7.54 -12.80 14.20
CA LYS A 77 6.41 -13.14 15.09
C LYS A 77 5.31 -12.07 15.05
N THR A 78 4.98 -11.66 13.83
CA THR A 78 4.06 -10.54 13.59
C THR A 78 2.64 -10.84 14.05
N GLY A 79 2.23 -12.11 13.97
CA GLY A 79 0.86 -12.56 14.23
C GLY A 79 -0.14 -12.21 13.11
N TYR A 80 0.32 -11.57 12.03
CA TYR A 80 -0.51 -11.26 10.88
C TYR A 80 -0.48 -12.36 9.82
N ASP A 81 -1.60 -12.52 9.13
CA ASP A 81 -1.76 -13.46 8.03
C ASP A 81 -1.68 -12.74 6.66
N ILE A 82 -2.06 -11.45 6.64
CA ILE A 82 -1.89 -10.56 5.49
C ILE A 82 -1.30 -9.24 5.96
N VAL A 83 -0.35 -8.71 5.20
CA VAL A 83 0.12 -7.33 5.29
C VAL A 83 0.06 -6.68 3.90
N VAL A 84 -0.02 -5.33 3.86
CA VAL A 84 -0.26 -4.60 2.59
C VAL A 84 0.81 -3.53 2.35
N PRO A 85 2.08 -3.91 2.12
CA PRO A 85 3.15 -2.99 1.77
C PRO A 85 3.04 -2.52 0.30
N SER A 86 3.66 -1.39 -0.01
CA SER A 86 3.88 -0.99 -1.40
C SER A 86 4.91 -1.91 -2.08
N SER A 87 4.79 -2.10 -3.39
CA SER A 87 5.53 -3.12 -4.15
C SER A 87 7.06 -3.00 -4.06
N ASN A 88 7.61 -1.79 -4.01
CA ASN A 88 9.04 -1.55 -3.84
C ASN A 88 9.55 -1.95 -2.43
N TRP A 89 8.71 -1.85 -1.41
CA TRP A 89 8.99 -2.36 -0.07
C TRP A 89 8.79 -3.87 0.02
N ALA A 90 7.76 -4.40 -0.65
CA ALA A 90 7.54 -5.84 -0.75
C ALA A 90 8.74 -6.55 -1.42
N LYS A 91 9.38 -5.92 -2.42
CA LYS A 91 10.64 -6.42 -3.01
C LYS A 91 11.72 -6.68 -1.95
N LEU A 92 11.90 -5.75 -0.99
CA LEU A 92 12.87 -5.92 0.09
C LEU A 92 12.49 -7.07 1.04
N GLN A 93 11.18 -7.22 1.26
CA GLN A 93 10.66 -8.27 2.11
C GLN A 93 10.81 -9.63 1.44
N ILE A 94 10.64 -9.71 0.11
CA ILE A 94 10.94 -10.92 -0.69
C ILE A 94 12.42 -11.27 -0.58
N ASP A 95 13.30 -10.31 -0.83
CA ASP A 95 14.76 -10.51 -0.80
C ASP A 95 15.25 -10.92 0.60
N GLY A 96 14.58 -10.44 1.64
CA GLY A 96 14.84 -10.80 3.04
C GLY A 96 14.21 -12.11 3.51
N GLY A 97 13.47 -12.82 2.62
CA GLY A 97 12.78 -14.07 3.00
C GLY A 97 11.64 -13.89 4.00
N LEU A 98 11.04 -12.68 4.05
CA LEU A 98 10.03 -12.30 5.03
C LEU A 98 8.61 -12.66 4.60
N LEU A 99 8.42 -13.19 3.38
CA LEU A 99 7.12 -13.48 2.78
C LEU A 99 7.02 -14.95 2.34
N GLN A 100 5.81 -15.50 2.37
CA GLN A 100 5.47 -16.80 1.78
C GLN A 100 5.12 -16.64 0.30
N LYS A 101 5.44 -17.65 -0.51
CA LYS A 101 4.91 -17.75 -1.88
C LYS A 101 3.41 -18.00 -1.85
N LEU A 102 2.74 -17.37 -2.81
CA LEU A 102 1.31 -17.59 -3.04
C LEU A 102 1.04 -18.97 -3.66
N ASP A 103 0.06 -19.67 -3.15
CA ASP A 103 -0.54 -20.82 -3.80
C ASP A 103 -1.60 -20.34 -4.81
N LYS A 104 -1.19 -20.17 -6.07
CA LYS A 104 -2.06 -19.65 -7.13
C LYS A 104 -3.27 -20.56 -7.42
N SER A 105 -3.21 -21.84 -7.05
CA SER A 105 -4.35 -22.73 -7.19
C SER A 105 -5.54 -22.32 -6.31
N LYS A 106 -5.27 -21.62 -5.21
CA LYS A 106 -6.26 -21.06 -4.29
C LYS A 106 -6.76 -19.68 -4.68
N LEU A 107 -6.25 -19.10 -5.78
CA LEU A 107 -6.56 -17.76 -6.26
C LEU A 107 -7.20 -17.77 -7.67
N PRO A 108 -8.34 -18.46 -7.89
CA PRO A 108 -8.97 -18.51 -9.21
C PRO A 108 -9.36 -17.13 -9.75
N ASN A 109 -9.62 -16.14 -8.88
CA ASN A 109 -9.94 -14.77 -9.29
C ASN A 109 -8.71 -13.94 -9.68
N LEU A 110 -7.48 -14.47 -9.57
CA LEU A 110 -6.27 -13.80 -10.07
C LEU A 110 -6.35 -13.51 -11.57
N ARG A 111 -7.12 -14.28 -12.33
CA ARG A 111 -7.46 -14.04 -13.74
C ARG A 111 -8.19 -12.72 -14.01
N ASN A 112 -8.81 -12.13 -12.99
CA ASN A 112 -9.52 -10.86 -13.09
C ASN A 112 -8.59 -9.65 -13.00
N VAL A 113 -7.32 -9.85 -12.59
CA VAL A 113 -6.33 -8.77 -12.45
C VAL A 113 -5.84 -8.32 -13.81
N ASP A 114 -5.78 -7.01 -14.00
CA ASP A 114 -5.27 -6.36 -15.20
C ASP A 114 -3.84 -6.85 -15.53
N PRO A 115 -3.61 -7.40 -16.73
CA PRO A 115 -2.27 -7.84 -17.15
C PRO A 115 -1.20 -6.74 -17.08
N ALA A 116 -1.56 -5.47 -17.28
CA ALA A 116 -0.62 -4.35 -17.17
C ALA A 116 -0.16 -4.15 -15.72
N ILE A 117 -1.07 -4.28 -14.75
CA ILE A 117 -0.73 -4.25 -13.31
C ILE A 117 0.16 -5.46 -12.96
N GLN A 118 -0.18 -6.66 -13.43
CA GLN A 118 0.65 -7.85 -13.20
C GLN A 118 2.06 -7.68 -13.79
N ALA A 119 2.17 -7.13 -14.99
CA ALA A 119 3.46 -6.85 -15.62
C ALA A 119 4.28 -5.80 -14.85
N GLN A 120 3.61 -4.80 -14.26
CA GLN A 120 4.27 -3.81 -13.41
C GLN A 120 4.78 -4.44 -12.10
N LEU A 121 4.00 -5.28 -11.45
CA LEU A 121 4.44 -6.00 -10.24
C LEU A 121 5.56 -7.00 -10.53
N ALA A 122 5.56 -7.64 -11.71
CA ALA A 122 6.61 -8.59 -12.10
C ALA A 122 8.01 -7.97 -12.16
N LYS A 123 8.13 -6.64 -12.21
CA LYS A 123 9.42 -5.94 -12.10
C LYS A 123 10.02 -6.06 -10.68
N MET A 124 9.16 -6.17 -9.67
CA MET A 124 9.54 -6.34 -8.27
C MET A 124 9.53 -7.82 -7.83
N ASP A 125 8.61 -8.61 -8.40
CA ASP A 125 8.37 -10.01 -8.10
C ASP A 125 8.28 -10.82 -9.40
N PRO A 126 9.42 -11.25 -9.98
CA PRO A 126 9.43 -12.03 -11.22
C PRO A 126 8.52 -13.27 -11.14
N GLY A 127 7.52 -13.29 -12.03
CA GLY A 127 6.51 -14.35 -12.06
C GLY A 127 5.35 -14.15 -11.07
N ASN A 128 5.26 -13.00 -10.39
CA ASN A 128 4.20 -12.69 -9.43
C ASN A 128 3.97 -13.84 -8.45
N GLN A 129 5.04 -14.26 -7.76
CA GLN A 129 5.00 -15.41 -6.85
C GLN A 129 4.54 -15.03 -5.44
N PHE A 130 4.67 -13.75 -5.03
CA PHE A 130 4.43 -13.25 -3.69
C PHE A 130 3.39 -12.13 -3.64
N LEU A 131 3.24 -11.36 -4.73
CA LEU A 131 2.48 -10.12 -4.74
C LEU A 131 1.14 -10.26 -5.47
N VAL A 132 0.07 -9.78 -4.85
CA VAL A 132 -1.21 -9.49 -5.52
C VAL A 132 -1.52 -8.02 -5.26
N ASN A 133 -1.77 -7.22 -6.32
CA ASN A 133 -2.12 -5.83 -6.11
C ASN A 133 -3.42 -5.70 -5.29
N TRP A 134 -3.38 -4.82 -4.27
CA TRP A 134 -4.53 -4.38 -3.52
C TRP A 134 -5.21 -3.20 -4.23
N MET A 135 -4.53 -2.09 -4.24
CA MET A 135 -4.89 -0.85 -4.90
C MET A 135 -3.64 -0.14 -5.40
N TRP A 136 -3.82 0.87 -6.21
CA TRP A 136 -2.73 1.72 -6.68
C TRP A 136 -3.16 3.19 -6.73
N GLY A 137 -2.21 4.08 -6.81
CA GLY A 137 -2.46 5.51 -6.86
C GLY A 137 -1.17 6.27 -7.09
N PHE A 138 -1.18 7.53 -6.74
CA PHE A 138 0.00 8.38 -6.88
C PHE A 138 0.10 9.42 -5.77
N THR A 139 1.34 9.73 -5.41
CA THR A 139 1.67 10.81 -4.50
C THR A 139 1.56 12.14 -5.23
N THR A 140 0.85 13.09 -4.64
CA THR A 140 0.54 14.38 -5.24
C THR A 140 0.32 15.48 -4.20
N VAL A 141 -0.21 16.61 -4.65
CA VAL A 141 -0.60 17.76 -3.84
C VAL A 141 -2.11 17.85 -3.76
N GLY A 142 -2.64 17.89 -2.54
CA GLY A 142 -4.03 18.21 -2.25
C GLY A 142 -4.16 19.65 -1.75
N ILE A 143 -5.21 20.34 -2.17
CA ILE A 143 -5.45 21.72 -1.77
C ILE A 143 -6.89 21.95 -1.34
N ASN A 144 -7.06 22.89 -0.42
CA ASN A 144 -8.30 23.63 -0.28
C ASN A 144 -8.27 24.78 -1.27
N VAL A 145 -9.04 24.67 -2.35
CA VAL A 145 -8.97 25.57 -3.50
C VAL A 145 -9.15 27.03 -3.10
N ASP A 146 -10.13 27.31 -2.26
CA ASP A 146 -10.50 28.67 -1.89
C ASP A 146 -9.45 29.31 -0.97
N LYS A 147 -8.95 28.56 0.03
CA LYS A 147 -7.91 29.04 0.94
C LYS A 147 -6.57 29.25 0.23
N VAL A 148 -6.19 28.32 -0.65
CA VAL A 148 -4.93 28.44 -1.39
C VAL A 148 -4.97 29.64 -2.36
N ARG A 149 -6.08 29.80 -3.11
CA ARG A 149 -6.24 30.98 -4.00
C ARG A 149 -6.20 32.29 -3.24
N ALA A 150 -6.88 32.37 -2.10
CA ALA A 150 -6.86 33.55 -1.25
C ALA A 150 -5.45 33.87 -0.73
N ALA A 151 -4.72 32.83 -0.26
CA ALA A 151 -3.36 33.02 0.25
C ALA A 151 -2.34 33.38 -0.83
N LEU A 152 -2.48 32.84 -2.05
CA LEU A 152 -1.60 33.17 -3.17
C LEU A 152 -1.85 34.57 -3.73
N GLY A 153 -3.11 35.04 -3.67
CA GLY A 153 -3.53 36.28 -4.31
C GLY A 153 -3.56 36.21 -5.85
N GLY A 154 -3.63 35.00 -6.44
CA GLY A 154 -3.56 34.75 -7.87
C GLY A 154 -3.81 33.29 -8.26
N PRO A 155 -3.55 32.95 -9.55
CA PRO A 155 -3.72 31.61 -10.05
C PRO A 155 -2.72 30.63 -9.42
N LEU A 156 -3.05 29.34 -9.52
CA LEU A 156 -2.10 28.26 -9.20
C LEU A 156 -0.92 28.27 -10.19
N PRO A 157 0.29 27.88 -9.76
CA PRO A 157 1.41 27.70 -10.67
C PRO A 157 1.13 26.57 -11.67
N ASP A 158 1.75 26.65 -12.84
CA ASP A 158 1.62 25.63 -13.90
C ASP A 158 2.02 24.23 -13.44
N ASN A 159 3.10 24.13 -12.67
CA ASN A 159 3.50 22.90 -12.00
C ASN A 159 3.09 22.97 -10.53
N VAL A 160 2.15 22.16 -10.13
CA VAL A 160 1.60 22.16 -8.77
C VAL A 160 2.62 21.78 -7.70
N TRP A 161 3.72 21.11 -8.06
CA TRP A 161 4.85 20.90 -7.14
C TRP A 161 5.53 22.18 -6.70
N ASP A 162 5.39 23.27 -7.47
CA ASP A 162 5.90 24.59 -7.07
C ASP A 162 5.24 25.09 -5.78
N LEU A 163 3.98 24.72 -5.53
CA LEU A 163 3.26 25.07 -4.29
C LEU A 163 3.97 24.57 -3.03
N VAL A 164 4.71 23.48 -3.15
CA VAL A 164 5.33 22.80 -2.00
C VAL A 164 6.85 22.88 -1.99
N PHE A 165 7.51 22.99 -3.15
CA PHE A 165 8.97 22.97 -3.22
C PHE A 165 9.61 24.31 -3.54
N LYS A 166 8.82 25.37 -3.79
CA LYS A 166 9.32 26.75 -3.93
C LYS A 166 8.95 27.60 -2.72
N PRO A 167 9.93 28.19 -2.02
CA PRO A 167 9.68 29.07 -0.87
C PRO A 167 8.72 30.23 -1.17
N GLU A 168 8.74 30.77 -2.39
CA GLU A 168 7.88 31.90 -2.82
C GLU A 168 6.37 31.55 -2.81
N PHE A 169 6.00 30.27 -2.95
CA PHE A 169 4.62 29.81 -2.88
C PHE A 169 4.28 29.29 -1.48
N ILE A 170 5.05 28.30 -0.97
CA ILE A 170 4.72 27.63 0.29
C ILE A 170 4.72 28.59 1.49
N SER A 171 5.55 29.65 1.48
CA SER A 171 5.57 30.66 2.55
C SER A 171 4.23 31.35 2.72
N LYS A 172 3.51 31.62 1.64
CA LYS A 172 2.17 32.25 1.65
C LYS A 172 1.11 31.31 2.24
N LEU A 173 1.32 30.00 2.17
CA LEU A 173 0.38 28.98 2.62
C LEU A 173 0.58 28.57 4.08
N ARG A 174 1.68 28.98 4.72
CA ARG A 174 1.98 28.63 6.11
C ARG A 174 0.84 28.96 7.08
N SER A 175 0.20 30.13 6.91
CA SER A 175 -0.86 30.60 7.81
C SER A 175 -2.14 29.77 7.74
N CYS A 176 -2.41 29.12 6.60
CA CYS A 176 -3.57 28.23 6.46
C CYS A 176 -3.25 26.74 6.65
N GLY A 177 -1.99 26.42 6.97
CA GLY A 177 -1.55 25.06 7.31
C GLY A 177 -1.09 24.23 6.13
N VAL A 178 0.15 23.70 6.26
CA VAL A 178 0.80 22.86 5.24
C VAL A 178 1.23 21.54 5.87
N SER A 179 0.77 20.42 5.33
CA SER A 179 1.12 19.06 5.77
C SER A 179 1.97 18.35 4.73
N PHE A 180 2.93 17.56 5.22
CA PHE A 180 3.69 16.61 4.42
C PHE A 180 3.49 15.21 4.96
N LEU A 181 3.52 14.18 4.09
CA LEU A 181 3.55 12.80 4.51
C LEU A 181 4.76 12.54 5.43
N ASP A 182 4.55 11.81 6.52
CA ASP A 182 5.61 11.37 7.43
C ASP A 182 6.27 10.09 6.89
N SER A 183 6.83 10.20 5.69
CA SER A 183 7.46 9.09 4.97
C SER A 183 8.62 9.57 4.12
N SER A 184 9.80 9.01 4.39
CA SER A 184 11.02 9.29 3.62
C SER A 184 10.90 8.80 2.18
N SER A 185 10.24 7.67 2.00
CA SER A 185 10.06 7.00 0.71
C SER A 185 9.02 7.67 -0.21
N GLU A 186 8.30 8.66 0.29
CA GLU A 186 7.39 9.50 -0.49
C GLU A 186 7.99 10.87 -0.81
N ILE A 187 8.48 11.56 0.22
CA ILE A 187 8.89 12.96 0.08
C ILE A 187 10.21 13.12 -0.65
N VAL A 188 11.23 12.29 -0.37
CA VAL A 188 12.54 12.44 -1.02
C VAL A 188 12.47 12.10 -2.52
N PRO A 189 11.82 11.00 -2.95
CA PRO A 189 11.60 10.76 -4.37
C PRO A 189 10.78 11.87 -5.08
N ALA A 190 9.78 12.45 -4.41
CA ALA A 190 8.99 13.54 -4.98
C ALA A 190 9.83 14.78 -5.26
N VAL A 191 10.69 15.19 -4.32
CA VAL A 191 11.58 16.35 -4.56
C VAL A 191 12.67 16.03 -5.58
N LEU A 192 13.21 14.81 -5.60
CA LEU A 192 14.16 14.40 -6.66
C LEU A 192 13.53 14.51 -8.05
N HIS A 193 12.32 13.97 -8.21
CA HIS A 193 11.55 14.07 -9.45
C HIS A 193 11.27 15.52 -9.83
N TYR A 194 10.84 16.34 -8.88
CA TYR A 194 10.64 17.78 -9.07
C TYR A 194 11.89 18.50 -9.60
N LEU A 195 13.07 18.12 -9.11
CA LEU A 195 14.37 18.66 -9.54
C LEU A 195 14.87 18.10 -10.87
N GLY A 196 14.07 17.27 -11.56
CA GLY A 196 14.45 16.63 -12.82
C GLY A 196 15.51 15.52 -12.64
N ARG A 197 15.63 14.97 -11.42
CA ARG A 197 16.49 13.83 -11.11
C ARG A 197 15.66 12.54 -11.12
N PRO A 198 16.30 11.38 -11.32
CA PRO A 198 15.59 10.11 -11.10
C PRO A 198 15.01 10.07 -9.70
N ALA A 199 13.72 9.82 -9.57
CA ALA A 199 13.03 9.78 -8.26
C ALA A 199 13.67 8.76 -7.30
N TYR A 200 14.12 7.65 -7.85
CA TYR A 200 14.84 6.59 -7.13
C TYR A 200 16.32 6.60 -7.51
N SER A 201 16.97 7.78 -7.37
CA SER A 201 18.37 7.96 -7.78
C SER A 201 19.32 7.06 -7.01
N LYS A 202 20.28 6.49 -7.73
CA LYS A 202 21.40 5.73 -7.17
C LYS A 202 22.68 6.56 -7.03
N ASN A 203 22.59 7.88 -7.33
CA ASN A 203 23.66 8.84 -7.18
C ASN A 203 23.51 9.61 -5.85
N PRO A 204 24.42 9.46 -4.88
CA PRO A 204 24.38 10.18 -3.60
C PRO A 204 24.32 11.71 -3.74
N GLY A 205 24.94 12.29 -4.81
CA GLY A 205 24.94 13.72 -5.05
C GLY A 205 23.56 14.33 -5.29
N ASP A 206 22.60 13.56 -5.80
CA ASP A 206 21.25 14.04 -6.04
C ASP A 206 20.51 14.31 -4.71
N TYR A 207 20.82 13.54 -3.67
CA TYR A 207 20.22 13.72 -2.34
C TYR A 207 20.69 15.02 -1.65
N ALA A 208 21.85 15.54 -1.98
CA ALA A 208 22.30 16.85 -1.48
C ALA A 208 21.44 17.98 -2.05
N ALA A 209 21.07 17.92 -3.34
CA ALA A 209 20.13 18.87 -3.94
C ALA A 209 18.74 18.76 -3.33
N ALA A 210 18.24 17.55 -3.10
CA ALA A 210 16.97 17.31 -2.41
C ALA A 210 16.99 17.88 -1.00
N ALA A 211 18.05 17.63 -0.23
CA ALA A 211 18.22 18.17 1.13
C ALA A 211 18.20 19.70 1.15
N SER A 212 18.88 20.35 0.20
CA SER A 212 18.89 21.81 0.07
C SER A 212 17.48 22.36 -0.19
N THR A 213 16.74 21.78 -1.11
CA THR A 213 15.35 22.16 -1.42
C THR A 213 14.46 21.98 -0.20
N LEU A 214 14.51 20.82 0.45
CA LEU A 214 13.72 20.53 1.64
C LEU A 214 14.05 21.48 2.81
N LYS A 215 15.31 21.79 3.01
CA LYS A 215 15.76 22.77 4.03
C LYS A 215 15.15 24.16 3.78
N SER A 216 15.10 24.60 2.54
CA SER A 216 14.59 25.95 2.19
C SER A 216 13.08 26.09 2.47
N ILE A 217 12.33 25.00 2.43
CA ILE A 217 10.87 25.02 2.64
C ILE A 217 10.46 24.60 4.05
N ARG A 218 11.37 23.99 4.83
CA ARG A 218 11.06 23.47 6.18
C ARG A 218 10.36 24.47 7.10
N PRO A 219 10.75 25.78 7.15
CA PRO A 219 10.10 26.75 8.03
C PRO A 219 8.59 26.94 7.76
N PHE A 220 8.10 26.51 6.62
CA PHE A 220 6.71 26.70 6.18
C PHE A 220 5.85 25.44 6.35
N VAL A 221 6.46 24.30 6.65
CA VAL A 221 5.74 23.06 6.94
C VAL A 221 5.25 23.06 8.38
N THR A 222 3.94 22.92 8.56
CA THR A 222 3.30 22.97 9.88
C THR A 222 3.10 21.59 10.49
N LEU A 223 2.95 20.54 9.66
CA LEU A 223 2.61 19.20 10.11
C LEU A 223 3.31 18.14 9.25
N PHE A 224 3.70 17.03 9.88
CA PHE A 224 4.06 15.77 9.22
C PHE A 224 3.06 14.71 9.67
N SER A 225 2.27 14.18 8.75
CA SER A 225 1.21 13.21 9.04
C SER A 225 0.91 12.37 7.81
N SER A 226 0.79 11.05 7.98
CA SER A 226 0.43 10.13 6.89
C SER A 226 -1.02 9.64 6.94
N SER A 227 -1.79 10.01 7.99
CA SER A 227 -3.21 9.66 8.09
C SER A 227 -4.07 10.83 8.55
N GLY A 228 -3.64 11.59 9.56
CA GLY A 228 -4.41 12.68 10.15
C GLY A 228 -4.75 13.82 9.20
N TYR A 229 -3.87 14.07 8.19
CA TYR A 229 -4.08 15.14 7.22
C TYR A 229 -5.39 15.04 6.44
N ILE A 230 -5.98 13.83 6.32
CA ILE A 230 -7.28 13.60 5.67
C ILE A 230 -8.37 14.39 6.41
N ASN A 231 -8.43 14.23 7.74
CA ASN A 231 -9.39 14.96 8.56
C ASN A 231 -9.06 16.45 8.66
N ASP A 232 -7.78 16.79 8.74
CA ASP A 232 -7.32 18.19 8.83
C ASP A 232 -7.68 18.98 7.56
N MET A 233 -7.60 18.35 6.38
CA MET A 233 -8.11 18.93 5.14
C MET A 233 -9.63 19.05 5.16
N ALA A 234 -10.35 17.98 5.54
CA ALA A 234 -11.80 17.92 5.52
C ALA A 234 -12.46 18.95 6.46
N ASN A 235 -11.85 19.23 7.62
CA ASN A 235 -12.32 20.25 8.56
C ASN A 235 -11.73 21.66 8.31
N GLY A 236 -10.76 21.77 7.40
CA GLY A 236 -10.12 23.04 7.04
C GLY A 236 -9.01 23.53 7.97
N SER A 237 -8.46 22.67 8.83
CA SER A 237 -7.31 22.98 9.69
C SER A 237 -6.03 23.18 8.89
N ILE A 238 -5.92 22.53 7.72
CA ILE A 238 -4.86 22.75 6.75
C ILE A 238 -5.44 23.07 5.38
N CYS A 239 -4.69 23.79 4.57
CA CYS A 239 -5.10 24.17 3.22
C CYS A 239 -4.32 23.44 2.13
N LEU A 240 -3.20 22.82 2.46
CA LEU A 240 -2.36 22.10 1.53
C LEU A 240 -1.77 20.84 2.18
N ALA A 241 -1.74 19.75 1.43
CA ALA A 241 -1.06 18.53 1.81
C ALA A 241 -0.27 17.94 0.64
N VAL A 242 0.97 17.50 0.89
CA VAL A 242 1.59 16.45 0.07
C VAL A 242 1.03 15.14 0.59
N GLY A 243 0.27 14.45 -0.23
CA GLY A 243 -0.49 13.27 0.16
C GLY A 243 -0.75 12.32 -1.00
N TRP A 244 -1.56 11.30 -0.75
CA TRP A 244 -1.96 10.32 -1.75
C TRP A 244 -3.28 10.68 -2.41
N SER A 245 -3.40 10.39 -3.71
CA SER A 245 -4.52 10.82 -4.54
C SER A 245 -5.89 10.38 -4.00
N GLY A 246 -6.03 9.16 -3.51
CA GLY A 246 -7.27 8.65 -2.93
C GLY A 246 -7.60 9.32 -1.60
N ASP A 247 -6.62 9.50 -0.72
CA ASP A 247 -6.81 10.13 0.59
C ASP A 247 -7.31 11.57 0.46
N ILE A 248 -6.79 12.31 -0.51
CA ILE A 248 -7.27 13.67 -0.78
C ILE A 248 -8.72 13.65 -1.25
N ASN A 249 -9.11 12.64 -2.05
CA ASN A 249 -10.50 12.43 -2.43
C ASN A 249 -11.37 11.98 -1.26
N ILE A 250 -10.84 11.17 -0.32
CA ILE A 250 -11.53 10.85 0.94
C ILE A 250 -11.75 12.14 1.75
N ALA A 251 -10.74 13.00 1.87
CA ALA A 251 -10.88 14.29 2.56
C ALA A 251 -11.97 15.16 1.91
N ARG A 252 -12.02 15.22 0.58
CA ARG A 252 -13.09 15.87 -0.17
C ARG A 252 -14.46 15.29 0.16
N GLN A 253 -14.59 13.97 0.15
CA GLN A 253 -15.86 13.32 0.46
C GLN A 253 -16.29 13.59 1.90
N ARG A 254 -15.38 13.51 2.87
CA ARG A 254 -15.65 13.85 4.27
C ARG A 254 -16.10 15.32 4.44
N ALA A 255 -15.50 16.23 3.67
CA ALA A 255 -15.91 17.64 3.70
C ALA A 255 -17.34 17.83 3.18
N ILE A 256 -17.73 17.09 2.13
CA ILE A 256 -19.07 17.10 1.56
C ILE A 256 -20.08 16.50 2.55
N ASP A 257 -19.80 15.31 3.07
CA ASP A 257 -20.69 14.59 4.01
C ASP A 257 -20.89 15.35 5.31
N GLY A 258 -19.79 15.94 5.83
CA GLY A 258 -19.78 16.77 7.04
C GLY A 258 -20.28 18.19 6.81
N LYS A 259 -20.60 18.59 5.58
CA LYS A 259 -21.04 19.96 5.21
C LYS A 259 -20.12 21.04 5.76
N THR A 260 -18.79 20.78 5.74
CA THR A 260 -17.80 21.70 6.33
C THR A 260 -17.54 22.94 5.46
N GLY A 261 -18.02 22.96 4.23
CA GLY A 261 -17.78 24.04 3.27
C GLY A 261 -16.37 24.06 2.68
N GLN A 262 -15.54 23.04 2.94
CA GLN A 262 -14.18 22.98 2.42
C GLN A 262 -14.17 22.44 0.99
N ASN A 263 -13.58 23.20 0.08
CA ASN A 263 -13.45 22.86 -1.35
C ASN A 263 -12.11 22.15 -1.60
N ILE A 264 -12.06 20.84 -1.39
CA ILE A 264 -10.84 20.02 -1.47
C ILE A 264 -10.67 19.46 -2.87
N GLN A 265 -9.45 19.51 -3.40
CA GLN A 265 -9.09 18.98 -4.71
C GLN A 265 -7.71 18.32 -4.67
N ALA A 266 -7.62 17.07 -5.20
CA ALA A 266 -6.36 16.46 -5.58
C ALA A 266 -5.90 17.08 -6.92
N LEU A 267 -4.60 17.33 -7.07
CA LEU A 267 -4.03 17.92 -8.28
C LEU A 267 -3.23 16.87 -9.05
N ILE A 268 -3.16 17.03 -10.38
CA ILE A 268 -2.29 16.18 -11.22
C ILE A 268 -1.09 17.03 -11.63
N PRO A 269 0.13 16.70 -11.14
CA PRO A 269 1.32 17.48 -11.50
C PRO A 269 1.64 17.42 -12.99
N LYS A 270 2.04 18.56 -13.57
CA LYS A 270 2.35 18.68 -15.01
C LYS A 270 3.47 17.73 -15.46
N ASN A 271 4.47 17.53 -14.60
CA ASN A 271 5.58 16.60 -14.83
C ASN A 271 5.35 15.20 -14.23
N GLY A 272 4.14 14.90 -13.75
CA GLY A 272 3.76 13.63 -13.13
C GLY A 272 3.97 13.60 -11.62
N GLY A 273 3.35 12.61 -11.00
CA GLY A 273 3.52 12.21 -9.60
C GLY A 273 4.20 10.84 -9.51
N LEU A 274 4.37 10.35 -8.30
CA LEU A 274 4.96 9.03 -8.05
C LEU A 274 3.86 8.00 -7.93
N LEU A 275 3.85 7.00 -8.83
CA LEU A 275 2.96 5.85 -8.70
C LEU A 275 3.38 4.98 -7.53
N PHE A 276 2.40 4.39 -6.88
CA PHE A 276 2.59 3.26 -5.98
C PHE A 276 1.59 2.14 -6.31
N PHE A 277 1.98 0.92 -5.99
CA PHE A 277 1.15 -0.28 -6.09
C PHE A 277 1.23 -0.99 -4.74
N ASP A 278 0.16 -0.90 -3.96
CA ASP A 278 0.08 -1.61 -2.70
C ASP A 278 -0.31 -3.06 -2.95
N THR A 279 0.30 -3.95 -2.20
CA THR A 279 0.24 -5.38 -2.50
C THR A 279 -0.17 -6.17 -1.27
N MET A 280 -1.12 -7.08 -1.46
CA MET A 280 -1.42 -8.10 -0.47
C MET A 280 -0.31 -9.14 -0.49
N VAL A 281 0.32 -9.36 0.65
CA VAL A 281 1.36 -10.37 0.84
C VAL A 281 1.10 -11.19 2.11
N ILE A 282 1.61 -12.41 2.14
CA ILE A 282 1.48 -13.33 3.27
C ILE A 282 2.85 -13.35 3.98
N PRO A 283 2.96 -12.91 5.25
CA PRO A 283 4.20 -13.00 6.02
C PRO A 283 4.74 -14.44 6.12
N ALA A 284 6.06 -14.59 6.21
CA ALA A 284 6.69 -15.90 6.33
C ALA A 284 6.24 -16.67 7.58
N ASP A 285 5.87 -15.95 8.65
CA ASP A 285 5.40 -16.47 9.93
C ASP A 285 3.87 -16.55 10.08
N ALA A 286 3.12 -16.28 8.98
CA ALA A 286 1.66 -16.35 8.98
C ALA A 286 1.17 -17.75 9.36
N GLN A 287 0.21 -17.81 10.28
CA GLN A 287 -0.30 -19.06 10.83
C GLN A 287 -1.50 -19.61 10.05
N ARG A 288 -2.19 -18.77 9.28
CA ARG A 288 -3.43 -19.07 8.56
C ARG A 288 -3.35 -18.69 7.08
N PRO A 289 -2.36 -19.20 6.33
CA PRO A 289 -2.17 -18.84 4.93
C PRO A 289 -3.35 -19.26 4.04
N GLY A 290 -4.10 -20.30 4.37
CA GLY A 290 -5.29 -20.69 3.65
C GLY A 290 -6.42 -19.66 3.77
N ASN A 291 -6.64 -19.10 4.96
CA ASN A 291 -7.60 -18.01 5.18
C ASN A 291 -7.14 -16.73 4.46
N ALA A 292 -5.83 -16.45 4.46
CA ALA A 292 -5.26 -15.34 3.70
C ALA A 292 -5.56 -15.45 2.21
N HIS A 293 -5.37 -16.62 1.60
CA HIS A 293 -5.71 -16.86 0.20
C HIS A 293 -7.21 -16.68 -0.07
N LYS A 294 -8.09 -17.16 0.83
CA LYS A 294 -9.54 -16.95 0.69
C LYS A 294 -9.89 -15.46 0.65
N PHE A 295 -9.29 -14.65 1.53
CA PHE A 295 -9.53 -13.22 1.57
C PHE A 295 -8.98 -12.52 0.32
N ILE A 296 -7.75 -12.80 -0.09
CA ILE A 296 -7.16 -12.26 -1.32
C ILE A 296 -8.05 -12.59 -2.52
N ASN A 297 -8.47 -13.86 -2.65
CA ASN A 297 -9.36 -14.28 -3.75
C ASN A 297 -10.73 -13.61 -3.72
N PHE A 298 -11.29 -13.39 -2.52
CA PHE A 298 -12.55 -12.66 -2.32
C PHE A 298 -12.46 -11.21 -2.82
N LEU A 299 -11.36 -10.51 -2.49
CA LEU A 299 -11.15 -9.12 -2.86
C LEU A 299 -10.98 -8.91 -4.37
N LEU A 300 -10.60 -9.94 -5.12
CA LEU A 300 -10.46 -9.91 -6.57
C LEU A 300 -11.78 -10.15 -7.33
N ARG A 301 -12.92 -10.24 -6.66
CA ARG A 301 -14.24 -10.23 -7.29
C ARG A 301 -14.57 -8.81 -7.75
N PRO A 302 -15.12 -8.62 -8.96
CA PRO A 302 -15.38 -7.28 -9.51
C PRO A 302 -16.23 -6.38 -8.60
N GLU A 303 -17.30 -6.92 -8.01
CA GLU A 303 -18.20 -6.17 -7.14
C GLU A 303 -17.57 -5.82 -5.79
N ILE A 304 -16.64 -6.62 -5.28
CA ILE A 304 -15.90 -6.36 -4.04
C ILE A 304 -14.81 -5.32 -4.28
N ALA A 305 -14.05 -5.48 -5.38
CA ALA A 305 -13.04 -4.51 -5.79
C ALA A 305 -13.67 -3.12 -6.01
N ALA A 306 -14.85 -3.06 -6.63
CA ALA A 306 -15.60 -1.82 -6.81
C ALA A 306 -16.07 -1.21 -5.49
N ALA A 307 -16.55 -2.03 -4.53
CA ALA A 307 -16.96 -1.55 -3.21
C ALA A 307 -15.81 -0.83 -2.50
N ASN A 308 -14.60 -1.39 -2.57
CA ASN A 308 -13.41 -0.74 -2.05
C ASN A 308 -13.13 0.58 -2.77
N THR A 309 -13.03 0.60 -4.11
CA THR A 309 -12.78 1.84 -4.88
C THR A 309 -13.82 2.93 -4.61
N ASN A 310 -15.09 2.56 -4.48
CA ASN A 310 -16.17 3.50 -4.17
C ASN A 310 -16.02 4.17 -2.80
N LYS A 311 -15.36 3.51 -1.85
CA LYS A 311 -15.14 4.04 -0.51
C LYS A 311 -13.84 4.82 -0.40
N VAL A 312 -12.75 4.27 -0.96
CA VAL A 312 -11.40 4.80 -0.72
C VAL A 312 -10.81 5.61 -1.87
N PHE A 313 -11.53 5.73 -2.99
CA PHE A 313 -11.15 6.55 -4.15
C PHE A 313 -9.79 6.19 -4.77
N TYR A 314 -9.35 4.95 -4.61
CA TYR A 314 -8.19 4.39 -5.30
C TYR A 314 -8.63 3.40 -6.37
N PRO A 315 -7.95 3.35 -7.53
CA PRO A 315 -8.20 2.32 -8.51
C PRO A 315 -7.75 0.96 -7.99
N ASN A 316 -8.57 -0.05 -8.24
CA ASN A 316 -8.27 -1.44 -7.95
C ASN A 316 -7.72 -2.16 -9.19
N PRO A 317 -7.12 -3.36 -9.03
CA PRO A 317 -6.49 -4.07 -10.14
C PRO A 317 -7.46 -4.84 -11.06
N VAL A 318 -8.79 -4.75 -10.85
CA VAL A 318 -9.80 -5.56 -11.55
C VAL A 318 -10.59 -4.71 -12.55
N PRO A 319 -10.28 -4.75 -13.87
CA PRO A 319 -10.95 -3.90 -14.87
C PRO A 319 -12.47 -4.05 -14.90
N GLU A 320 -12.97 -5.29 -14.75
CA GLU A 320 -14.41 -5.59 -14.75
C GLU A 320 -15.17 -4.91 -13.58
N SER A 321 -14.47 -4.48 -12.52
CA SER A 321 -15.05 -3.74 -11.41
C SER A 321 -15.64 -2.40 -11.85
N ARG A 322 -15.18 -1.83 -12.99
CA ARG A 322 -15.62 -0.54 -13.50
C ARG A 322 -17.13 -0.42 -13.63
N LYS A 323 -17.81 -1.51 -13.94
CA LYS A 323 -19.28 -1.60 -14.09
C LYS A 323 -20.03 -1.36 -12.78
N HIS A 324 -19.37 -1.54 -11.66
CA HIS A 324 -19.94 -1.44 -10.30
C HIS A 324 -19.45 -0.20 -9.55
N ILE A 325 -18.55 0.59 -10.17
CA ILE A 325 -18.04 1.84 -9.59
C ILE A 325 -19.04 2.95 -9.86
N ARG A 326 -19.33 3.74 -8.83
CA ARG A 326 -20.22 4.90 -8.94
C ARG A 326 -19.72 5.88 -10.01
N PRO A 327 -20.62 6.54 -10.78
CA PRO A 327 -20.21 7.43 -11.87
C PRO A 327 -19.33 8.60 -11.43
N ASP A 328 -19.56 9.16 -10.24
CA ASP A 328 -18.76 10.25 -9.68
C ASP A 328 -17.30 9.83 -9.37
N VAL A 329 -17.09 8.57 -8.97
CA VAL A 329 -15.76 7.99 -8.74
C VAL A 329 -15.13 7.52 -10.05
N ALA A 330 -15.92 6.83 -10.89
CA ALA A 330 -15.47 6.31 -12.18
C ALA A 330 -14.98 7.41 -13.13
N ASN A 331 -15.59 8.61 -13.09
CA ASN A 331 -15.26 9.76 -13.93
C ASN A 331 -14.29 10.74 -13.25
N ASN A 332 -13.82 10.45 -12.04
CA ASN A 332 -12.86 11.31 -11.35
C ASN A 332 -11.45 11.13 -11.96
N PRO A 333 -10.86 12.17 -12.58
CA PRO A 333 -9.57 12.05 -13.25
C PRO A 333 -8.40 11.81 -12.28
N THR A 334 -8.56 12.09 -10.99
CA THR A 334 -7.53 11.83 -9.97
C THR A 334 -7.66 10.44 -9.34
N VAL A 335 -8.74 9.71 -9.65
CA VAL A 335 -8.87 8.28 -9.38
C VAL A 335 -8.41 7.49 -10.59
N PHE A 336 -8.97 7.79 -11.77
CA PHE A 336 -8.63 7.09 -13.01
C PHE A 336 -7.96 8.06 -13.98
N LEU A 337 -6.64 8.07 -13.94
CA LEU A 337 -5.81 8.91 -14.80
C LEU A 337 -6.06 8.63 -16.29
N ALA A 338 -6.10 9.69 -17.11
CA ALA A 338 -6.08 9.54 -18.55
C ALA A 338 -4.74 8.93 -19.01
N PRO A 339 -4.69 8.20 -20.15
CA PRO A 339 -3.44 7.57 -20.62
C PRO A 339 -2.26 8.53 -20.75
N ALA A 340 -2.49 9.76 -21.22
CA ALA A 340 -1.46 10.79 -21.35
C ALA A 340 -0.91 11.26 -20.00
N GLU A 341 -1.73 11.26 -18.95
CA GLU A 341 -1.31 11.60 -17.59
C GLU A 341 -0.57 10.43 -16.95
N LEU A 342 -1.09 9.22 -17.10
CA LEU A 342 -0.44 8.00 -16.62
C LEU A 342 0.97 7.83 -17.21
N ALA A 343 1.15 8.16 -18.49
CA ALA A 343 2.46 8.08 -19.17
C ALA A 343 3.52 9.03 -18.59
N ARG A 344 3.12 10.09 -17.87
CA ARG A 344 4.04 11.02 -17.21
C ARG A 344 4.35 10.64 -15.76
N MET A 345 3.61 9.67 -15.19
CA MET A 345 3.84 9.23 -13.83
C MET A 345 5.10 8.40 -13.71
N VAL A 346 5.74 8.50 -12.55
CA VAL A 346 6.96 7.74 -12.24
C VAL A 346 6.60 6.44 -11.56
N ALA A 347 6.96 5.32 -12.18
CA ALA A 347 6.78 4.01 -11.56
C ALA A 347 7.75 3.82 -10.38
N PRO A 348 7.36 3.06 -9.33
CA PRO A 348 8.25 2.74 -8.23
C PRO A 348 9.46 1.91 -8.71
N ASP A 349 10.60 2.15 -8.06
CA ASP A 349 11.83 1.35 -8.22
C ASP A 349 12.41 1.03 -6.84
N SER A 350 13.24 0.01 -6.77
CA SER A 350 13.90 -0.38 -5.54
C SER A 350 15.26 0.32 -5.39
N LEU A 351 15.56 0.70 -4.14
CA LEU A 351 16.86 1.27 -3.75
C LEU A 351 17.64 0.25 -2.93
N ASN A 352 18.97 0.26 -3.08
CA ASN A 352 19.86 -0.48 -2.19
C ASN A 352 19.85 0.13 -0.77
N ASN A 353 20.44 -0.57 0.20
CA ASN A 353 20.44 -0.18 1.61
C ASN A 353 21.09 1.18 1.85
N ASP A 354 22.17 1.52 1.12
CA ASP A 354 22.90 2.77 1.32
C ASP A 354 22.07 3.96 0.85
N MET A 355 21.41 3.85 -0.31
CA MET A 355 20.53 4.89 -0.82
C MET A 355 19.29 5.07 0.06
N ARG A 356 18.72 3.98 0.61
CA ARG A 356 17.62 4.08 1.58
C ARG A 356 18.06 4.79 2.88
N ARG A 357 19.22 4.45 3.42
CA ARG A 357 19.76 5.15 4.61
C ARG A 357 19.98 6.64 4.33
N LEU A 358 20.48 6.95 3.13
CA LEU A 358 20.69 8.35 2.72
C LEU A 358 19.33 9.07 2.58
N MET A 359 18.34 8.44 1.95
CA MET A 359 16.97 8.95 1.84
C MET A 359 16.35 9.21 3.22
N THR A 360 16.45 8.25 4.12
CA THR A 360 15.92 8.39 5.50
C THR A 360 16.63 9.53 6.25
N ARG A 361 17.96 9.65 6.15
CA ARG A 361 18.71 10.76 6.76
C ARG A 361 18.29 12.11 6.21
N THR A 362 18.15 12.22 4.88
CA THR A 362 17.69 13.46 4.20
C THR A 362 16.31 13.87 4.71
N PHE A 363 15.38 12.92 4.82
CA PHE A 363 14.04 13.19 5.34
C PHE A 363 14.05 13.54 6.84
N THR A 364 14.84 12.82 7.65
CA THR A 364 14.95 13.10 9.09
C THR A 364 15.46 14.52 9.35
N SER A 365 16.51 14.95 8.62
CA SER A 365 17.01 16.33 8.71
C SER A 365 15.92 17.34 8.30
N PHE A 366 15.16 17.07 7.25
CA PHE A 366 14.03 17.90 6.86
C PHE A 366 12.98 17.98 7.97
N LYS A 367 12.56 16.83 8.52
CA LYS A 367 11.52 16.77 9.55
C LYS A 367 11.92 17.48 10.82
N THR A 368 13.17 17.31 11.27
CA THR A 368 13.69 17.93 12.51
C THR A 368 14.15 19.37 12.33
N GLY A 369 14.42 19.82 11.11
CA GLY A 369 14.93 21.16 10.81
C GLY A 369 16.44 21.32 11.03
N LEU A 370 17.19 20.20 11.09
CA LEU A 370 18.64 20.14 11.33
C LEU A 370 19.45 20.21 10.03
#